data_1d2ed45bdab044a77647e0358041d941
#
_entry.id   1d2ed45bdab044a77647e0358041d941
#
_cell.length_a   1.000
_cell.length_b   1.000
_cell.length_c   1.000
_cell.angle_alpha   90.00
_cell.angle_beta   90.00
_cell.angle_gamma   90.00
#
_symmetry.space_group_name_H-M   'P 1'
#
loop_
_entity.id
_entity.type
_entity.pdbx_description
1 polymer ?
#
loop_
_entity_poly.entity_id
_entity_poly.type
_entity_poly.pdbx_seq_one_letter_code
_entity_poly.pdbx_strand_id
1 'polypeptide(L)'
;MHNLFTPIGGQGTHSYNAEESLVRLYRSLLKDYESDVRPSVRHDMPINVTFSFSLTQIIDVDERNQIMTTNAWVRQNWVDYKLVWDPLEFDNLTRIHVPYERIWRPDIILYNNADSAYSKSVMSTDAVVNYEGNVTWSAAGIFKSSCPLDVRYYPFDFQVGINISYFHM
;
A
#
# COMPACT_ATOMS: atom_id res chain seq x y z
N MET A 1 -25.67 -38.28 -45.12
CA MET A 1 -24.76 -37.25 -44.65
C MET A 1 -25.13 -36.95 -43.20
N HIS A 2 -24.42 -37.58 -42.24
CA HIS A 2 -24.64 -37.39 -40.80
C HIS A 2 -23.63 -36.39 -40.30
N ASN A 3 -24.10 -35.22 -39.88
CA ASN A 3 -23.28 -34.27 -39.16
C ASN A 3 -23.15 -34.71 -37.69
N LEU A 4 -21.97 -35.15 -37.29
CA LEU A 4 -21.55 -35.37 -35.93
C LEU A 4 -21.09 -33.99 -35.36
N PHE A 5 -21.95 -33.31 -34.60
CA PHE A 5 -21.53 -32.30 -33.68
C PHE A 5 -21.07 -32.98 -32.39
N THR A 6 -19.78 -32.97 -32.12
CA THR A 6 -19.24 -33.26 -30.82
C THR A 6 -19.34 -32.00 -29.93
N PRO A 7 -19.95 -32.08 -28.75
CA PRO A 7 -19.91 -30.95 -27.79
C PRO A 7 -18.51 -30.84 -27.19
N ILE A 8 -17.91 -29.67 -27.33
CA ILE A 8 -16.67 -29.32 -26.59
C ILE A 8 -17.07 -29.17 -25.11
N GLY A 9 -16.82 -30.24 -24.36
CA GLY A 9 -17.08 -30.30 -22.94
C GLY A 9 -15.95 -29.65 -22.13
N GLY A 10 -16.33 -28.80 -21.19
CA GLY A 10 -15.70 -28.75 -19.88
C GLY A 10 -14.45 -27.91 -19.68
N GLN A 11 -14.55 -26.58 -19.67
CA GLN A 11 -13.59 -25.72 -18.93
C GLN A 11 -14.26 -24.65 -18.05
N GLY A 12 -15.57 -24.77 -17.77
CA GLY A 12 -16.31 -23.76 -17.02
C GLY A 12 -16.35 -23.93 -15.49
N THR A 13 -16.07 -25.11 -14.96
CA THR A 13 -16.34 -25.41 -13.54
C THR A 13 -15.24 -24.96 -12.59
N HIS A 14 -13.97 -24.92 -13.00
CA HIS A 14 -12.86 -24.49 -12.14
C HIS A 14 -12.82 -22.97 -11.90
N SER A 15 -13.29 -22.17 -12.84
CA SER A 15 -13.29 -20.69 -12.72
C SER A 15 -14.35 -20.19 -11.73
N TYR A 16 -15.52 -20.77 -11.72
CA TYR A 16 -16.60 -20.40 -10.81
C TYR A 16 -16.29 -20.75 -9.35
N ASN A 17 -15.64 -21.87 -9.11
CA ASN A 17 -15.27 -22.30 -7.75
C ASN A 17 -14.22 -21.37 -7.13
N ALA A 18 -13.22 -20.94 -7.89
CA ALA A 18 -12.17 -20.04 -7.40
C ALA A 18 -12.70 -18.66 -7.03
N GLU A 19 -13.64 -18.10 -7.80
CA GLU A 19 -14.29 -16.83 -7.49
C GLU A 19 -15.15 -16.95 -6.22
N GLU A 20 -15.90 -18.04 -6.05
CA GLU A 20 -16.69 -18.30 -4.86
C GLU A 20 -15.83 -18.40 -3.61
N SER A 21 -14.70 -19.10 -3.69
CA SER A 21 -13.74 -19.24 -2.59
C SER A 21 -13.08 -17.92 -2.22
N LEU A 22 -12.74 -17.08 -3.20
CA LEU A 22 -12.22 -15.74 -2.96
C LEU A 22 -13.24 -14.86 -2.22
N VAL A 23 -14.50 -14.86 -2.66
CA VAL A 23 -15.58 -14.09 -2.02
C VAL A 23 -15.85 -14.58 -0.60
N ARG A 24 -15.85 -15.90 -0.38
CA ARG A 24 -16.01 -16.52 0.93
C ARG A 24 -14.86 -16.11 1.87
N LEU A 25 -13.60 -16.21 1.41
CA LEU A 25 -12.43 -15.79 2.16
C LEU A 25 -12.50 -14.30 2.52
N TYR A 26 -12.76 -13.45 1.54
CA TYR A 26 -12.86 -12.01 1.73
C TYR A 26 -13.92 -11.64 2.79
N ARG A 27 -15.09 -12.27 2.72
CA ARG A 27 -16.17 -12.05 3.70
C ARG A 27 -15.80 -12.56 5.09
N SER A 28 -15.13 -13.72 5.20
CA SER A 28 -14.73 -14.28 6.49
C SER A 28 -13.70 -13.41 7.20
N LEU A 29 -12.71 -12.89 6.47
CA LEU A 29 -11.64 -12.06 7.03
C LEU A 29 -12.14 -10.67 7.48
N LEU A 30 -13.09 -10.08 6.76
CA LEU A 30 -13.54 -8.71 7.01
C LEU A 30 -14.85 -8.61 7.78
N LYS A 31 -15.48 -9.74 8.17
CA LYS A 31 -16.78 -9.75 8.85
C LYS A 31 -16.77 -8.99 10.18
N ASP A 32 -15.74 -9.25 10.98
CA ASP A 32 -15.59 -8.68 12.34
C ASP A 32 -14.26 -7.89 12.45
N TYR A 33 -13.76 -7.40 11.31
CA TYR A 33 -12.51 -6.67 11.25
C TYR A 33 -12.74 -5.17 11.49
N GLU A 34 -12.10 -4.63 12.53
CA GLU A 34 -12.14 -3.19 12.86
C GLU A 34 -10.87 -2.52 12.36
N SER A 35 -10.99 -1.69 11.31
CA SER A 35 -9.87 -0.99 10.67
C SER A 35 -9.24 0.08 11.55
N ASP A 36 -10.00 0.62 12.51
CA ASP A 36 -9.53 1.66 13.42
C ASP A 36 -8.73 1.10 14.61
N VAL A 37 -8.74 -0.23 14.76
CA VAL A 37 -8.05 -0.91 15.86
C VAL A 37 -6.77 -1.57 15.38
N ARG A 38 -5.64 -1.11 15.92
CA ARG A 38 -4.30 -1.66 15.64
C ARG A 38 -4.29 -3.19 15.81
N PRO A 39 -3.80 -3.96 14.81
CA PRO A 39 -3.73 -5.42 14.88
C PRO A 39 -2.53 -5.87 15.73
N SER A 40 -2.62 -5.68 17.03
CA SER A 40 -1.64 -6.13 17.99
C SER A 40 -2.19 -7.31 18.78
N VAL A 41 -1.43 -8.40 18.87
CA VAL A 41 -1.80 -9.59 19.66
C VAL A 41 -1.99 -9.23 21.12
N ARG A 42 -1.21 -8.28 21.62
CA ARG A 42 -1.29 -7.71 22.96
C ARG A 42 -1.16 -6.20 22.87
N HIS A 43 -1.88 -5.49 23.75
CA HIS A 43 -1.90 -4.02 23.75
C HIS A 43 -0.52 -3.36 23.96
N ASP A 44 0.39 -4.07 24.64
CA ASP A 44 1.75 -3.64 24.96
C ASP A 44 2.79 -4.01 23.88
N MET A 45 2.39 -4.77 22.84
CA MET A 45 3.31 -5.17 21.77
C MET A 45 3.28 -4.17 20.60
N PRO A 46 4.46 -3.69 20.16
CA PRO A 46 4.55 -2.86 18.97
C PRO A 46 4.29 -3.67 17.71
N ILE A 47 3.82 -3.01 16.67
CA ILE A 47 3.77 -3.56 15.31
C ILE A 47 5.01 -3.10 14.58
N ASN A 48 5.76 -4.04 14.02
CA ASN A 48 6.88 -3.72 13.16
C ASN A 48 6.38 -3.34 11.78
N VAL A 49 6.70 -2.14 11.34
CA VAL A 49 6.37 -1.65 10.00
C VAL A 49 7.65 -1.38 9.25
N THR A 50 7.79 -2.00 8.09
CA THR A 50 8.85 -1.69 7.14
C THR A 50 8.35 -0.61 6.20
N PHE A 51 9.04 0.52 6.17
CA PHE A 51 8.76 1.65 5.30
C PHE A 51 9.85 1.79 4.23
N SER A 52 9.43 1.99 2.98
CA SER A 52 10.33 2.25 1.85
C SER A 52 9.84 3.46 1.06
N PHE A 53 10.74 4.36 0.75
CA PHE A 53 10.52 5.52 -0.10
C PHE A 53 11.43 5.40 -1.33
N SER A 54 10.82 5.30 -2.52
CA SER A 54 11.54 5.15 -3.78
C SER A 54 11.33 6.39 -4.63
N LEU A 55 12.34 7.26 -4.68
CA LEU A 55 12.33 8.46 -5.50
C LEU A 55 12.35 8.06 -6.98
N THR A 56 11.37 8.55 -7.73
CA THR A 56 11.29 8.36 -9.18
C THR A 56 11.89 9.56 -9.91
N GLN A 57 11.55 10.78 -9.46
CA GLN A 57 11.96 12.01 -10.12
C GLN A 57 11.90 13.19 -9.15
N ILE A 58 12.84 14.11 -9.26
CA ILE A 58 12.72 15.48 -8.75
C ILE A 58 12.02 16.28 -9.85
N ILE A 59 10.82 16.79 -9.56
CA ILE A 59 10.00 17.51 -10.53
C ILE A 59 10.43 18.98 -10.57
N ASP A 60 10.62 19.58 -9.40
CA ASP A 60 10.89 21.00 -9.25
C ASP A 60 11.59 21.30 -7.92
N VAL A 61 12.41 22.34 -7.93
CA VAL A 61 13.05 22.89 -6.74
C VAL A 61 12.81 24.39 -6.75
N ASP A 62 11.89 24.84 -5.91
CA ASP A 62 11.59 26.25 -5.72
C ASP A 62 12.54 26.85 -4.66
N GLU A 63 13.61 27.45 -5.12
CA GLU A 63 14.64 28.04 -4.26
C GLU A 63 14.09 29.23 -3.44
N ARG A 64 13.16 29.98 -4.01
CA ARG A 64 12.58 31.16 -3.35
C ARG A 64 11.72 30.78 -2.17
N ASN A 65 10.89 29.75 -2.34
CA ASN A 65 9.99 29.27 -1.29
C ASN A 65 10.62 28.12 -0.49
N GLN A 66 11.81 27.64 -0.87
CA GLN A 66 12.51 26.52 -0.25
C GLN A 66 11.67 25.24 -0.23
N ILE A 67 11.06 24.92 -1.38
CA ILE A 67 10.20 23.75 -1.55
C ILE A 67 10.80 22.84 -2.64
N MET A 68 10.92 21.58 -2.31
CA MET A 68 11.27 20.52 -3.26
C MET A 68 10.02 19.70 -3.60
N THR A 69 9.74 19.55 -4.90
CA THR A 69 8.65 18.72 -5.42
C THR A 69 9.22 17.45 -6.01
N THR A 70 8.81 16.30 -5.50
CA THR A 70 9.29 14.99 -5.94
C THR A 70 8.14 14.07 -6.32
N ASN A 71 8.37 13.18 -7.30
CA ASN A 71 7.53 12.03 -7.57
C ASN A 71 8.20 10.81 -6.97
N ALA A 72 7.46 10.05 -6.15
CA ALA A 72 7.99 8.89 -5.47
C ALA A 72 6.93 7.81 -5.22
N TRP A 73 7.41 6.58 -5.02
CA TRP A 73 6.64 5.47 -4.52
C TRP A 73 6.90 5.28 -3.03
N VAL A 74 5.84 5.12 -2.28
CA VAL A 74 5.87 4.71 -0.87
C VAL A 74 5.40 3.27 -0.78
N ARG A 75 6.11 2.45 -0.01
CA ARG A 75 5.69 1.08 0.32
C ARG A 75 5.77 0.88 1.81
N GLN A 76 4.73 0.26 2.36
CA GLN A 76 4.63 -0.12 3.76
C GLN A 76 4.33 -1.61 3.84
N ASN A 77 5.03 -2.31 4.74
CA ASN A 77 4.78 -3.72 5.01
C ASN A 77 4.66 -3.92 6.53
N TRP A 78 3.66 -4.69 6.93
CA TRP A 78 3.44 -5.08 8.34
C TRP A 78 2.77 -6.44 8.40
N VAL A 79 2.67 -7.00 9.59
CA VAL A 79 1.93 -8.24 9.84
C VAL A 79 0.65 -7.91 10.58
N ASP A 80 -0.47 -8.41 10.04
CA ASP A 80 -1.79 -8.34 10.65
C ASP A 80 -2.29 -9.74 10.99
N TYR A 81 -2.27 -10.09 12.28
CA TYR A 81 -2.66 -11.41 12.76
C TYR A 81 -4.15 -11.73 12.54
N LYS A 82 -4.99 -10.72 12.30
CA LYS A 82 -6.41 -10.88 12.03
C LYS A 82 -6.69 -11.32 10.58
N LEU A 83 -5.73 -11.10 9.68
CA LEU A 83 -5.83 -11.40 8.26
C LEU A 83 -5.08 -12.68 7.88
N VAL A 84 -5.24 -13.73 8.69
CA VAL A 84 -4.59 -15.04 8.50
C VAL A 84 -5.61 -16.08 8.10
N TRP A 85 -5.27 -16.97 7.16
CA TRP A 85 -6.14 -18.08 6.75
C TRP A 85 -5.33 -19.31 6.35
N ASP A 86 -5.99 -20.48 6.31
CA ASP A 86 -5.42 -21.69 5.74
C ASP A 86 -5.75 -21.75 4.23
N PRO A 87 -4.74 -21.73 3.34
CA PRO A 87 -4.98 -21.83 1.91
C PRO A 87 -5.77 -23.09 1.49
N LEU A 88 -5.62 -24.21 2.22
CA LEU A 88 -6.31 -25.46 1.91
C LEU A 88 -7.84 -25.36 2.04
N GLU A 89 -8.34 -24.46 2.88
CA GLU A 89 -9.79 -24.21 3.05
C GLU A 89 -10.38 -23.35 1.92
N PHE A 90 -9.51 -22.68 1.12
CA PHE A 90 -9.89 -21.71 0.12
C PHE A 90 -9.21 -21.94 -1.23
N ASP A 91 -9.26 -23.16 -1.76
CA ASP A 91 -8.73 -23.55 -3.08
C ASP A 91 -7.27 -23.15 -3.32
N ASN A 92 -6.43 -23.25 -2.28
CA ASN A 92 -5.03 -22.83 -2.28
C ASN A 92 -4.81 -21.34 -2.57
N LEU A 93 -5.76 -20.48 -2.24
CA LEU A 93 -5.57 -19.02 -2.31
C LEU A 93 -4.51 -18.58 -1.29
N THR A 94 -3.39 -18.10 -1.81
CA THR A 94 -2.24 -17.65 -0.98
C THR A 94 -2.17 -16.12 -0.84
N ARG A 95 -2.91 -15.37 -1.65
CA ARG A 95 -2.94 -13.88 -1.63
C ARG A 95 -4.30 -13.36 -2.04
N ILE A 96 -4.67 -12.22 -1.45
CA ILE A 96 -5.85 -11.46 -1.82
C ILE A 96 -5.52 -9.98 -1.91
N HIS A 97 -6.32 -9.25 -2.68
CA HIS A 97 -6.30 -7.80 -2.73
C HIS A 97 -7.45 -7.25 -1.91
N VAL A 98 -7.15 -6.30 -1.03
CA VAL A 98 -8.12 -5.68 -0.13
C VAL A 98 -8.03 -4.16 -0.28
N PRO A 99 -9.14 -3.44 -0.47
CA PRO A 99 -9.13 -1.98 -0.43
C PRO A 99 -8.49 -1.48 0.87
N TYR A 100 -7.49 -0.63 0.75
CA TYR A 100 -6.66 -0.22 1.89
C TYR A 100 -7.45 0.54 2.97
N GLU A 101 -8.60 1.12 2.62
CA GLU A 101 -9.50 1.78 3.57
C GLU A 101 -10.23 0.79 4.48
N ARG A 102 -10.30 -0.49 4.11
CA ARG A 102 -11.02 -1.52 4.86
C ARG A 102 -10.18 -2.24 5.89
N ILE A 103 -8.89 -2.02 5.90
CA ILE A 103 -7.95 -2.60 6.85
C ILE A 103 -7.20 -1.51 7.62
N TRP A 104 -6.70 -1.89 8.79
CA TRP A 104 -5.81 -1.00 9.55
C TRP A 104 -4.55 -0.71 8.74
N ARG A 105 -4.06 0.50 8.86
CA ARG A 105 -2.83 0.96 8.20
C ARG A 105 -1.98 1.77 9.16
N PRO A 106 -0.65 1.69 9.05
CA PRO A 106 0.24 2.55 9.80
C PRO A 106 0.02 4.02 9.43
N ASP A 107 -0.02 4.89 10.42
CA ASP A 107 -0.14 6.34 10.23
C ASP A 107 1.25 6.94 10.05
N ILE A 108 1.72 6.98 8.80
CA ILE A 108 3.01 7.54 8.40
C ILE A 108 2.78 8.77 7.56
N ILE A 109 3.28 9.91 8.01
CA ILE A 109 3.13 11.20 7.35
C ILE A 109 4.49 11.79 6.97
N LEU A 110 4.51 12.61 5.93
CA LEU A 110 5.64 13.45 5.59
C LEU A 110 5.68 14.64 6.56
N TYR A 111 6.64 14.64 7.48
CA TYR A 111 6.73 15.63 8.56
C TYR A 111 6.99 17.05 8.04
N ASN A 112 7.91 17.19 7.07
CA ASN A 112 8.25 18.49 6.46
C ASN A 112 7.38 18.81 5.23
N ASN A 113 6.12 18.35 5.23
CA ASN A 113 5.18 18.58 4.15
C ASN A 113 4.89 20.08 3.98
N ALA A 114 4.97 20.56 2.74
CA ALA A 114 4.68 21.94 2.34
C ALA A 114 3.41 22.05 1.48
N ASP A 115 2.65 20.95 1.32
CA ASP A 115 1.42 20.91 0.50
C ASP A 115 0.18 20.81 1.39
N SER A 116 -0.69 21.80 1.35
CA SER A 116 -1.99 21.77 2.05
C SER A 116 -2.95 20.70 1.53
N ALA A 117 -2.74 20.22 0.30
CA ALA A 117 -3.55 19.17 -0.34
C ALA A 117 -2.87 17.81 -0.35
N TYR A 118 -1.90 17.57 0.54
CA TYR A 118 -1.08 16.35 0.60
C TYR A 118 -1.89 15.04 0.48
N SER A 119 -3.00 14.92 1.19
CA SER A 119 -3.84 13.71 1.16
C SER A 119 -4.46 13.40 -0.21
N LYS A 120 -4.58 14.40 -1.08
CA LYS A 120 -5.13 14.26 -2.44
C LYS A 120 -4.06 13.97 -3.49
N SER A 121 -2.80 14.19 -3.15
CA SER A 121 -1.65 14.03 -4.06
C SER A 121 -1.10 12.61 -4.08
N VAL A 122 -1.62 11.72 -3.25
CA VAL A 122 -1.18 10.33 -3.11
C VAL A 122 -2.22 9.40 -3.71
N MET A 123 -1.83 8.67 -4.77
CA MET A 123 -2.65 7.62 -5.39
C MET A 123 -2.31 6.29 -4.74
N SER A 124 -3.22 5.77 -3.93
CA SER A 124 -3.07 4.48 -3.26
C SER A 124 -3.57 3.32 -4.11
N THR A 125 -2.91 2.18 -3.96
CA THR A 125 -3.36 0.89 -4.51
C THR A 125 -4.09 0.09 -3.44
N ASP A 126 -4.76 -0.99 -3.85
CA ASP A 126 -5.24 -1.98 -2.90
C ASP A 126 -4.05 -2.62 -2.16
N ALA A 127 -4.27 -2.97 -0.92
CA ALA A 127 -3.30 -3.72 -0.14
C ALA A 127 -3.28 -5.19 -0.58
N VAL A 128 -2.10 -5.77 -0.69
CA VAL A 128 -1.90 -7.19 -0.95
C VAL A 128 -1.68 -7.88 0.39
N VAL A 129 -2.53 -8.85 0.71
CA VAL A 129 -2.44 -9.64 1.93
C VAL A 129 -2.11 -11.08 1.57
N ASN A 130 -1.12 -11.69 2.21
CA ASN A 130 -0.84 -13.12 2.08
C ASN A 130 -1.48 -13.93 3.21
N TYR A 131 -1.53 -15.25 3.06
CA TYR A 131 -2.18 -16.15 4.01
C TYR A 131 -1.55 -16.15 5.43
N GLU A 132 -0.32 -15.68 5.57
CA GLU A 132 0.37 -15.53 6.85
C GLU A 132 0.06 -14.19 7.54
N GLY A 133 -0.78 -13.35 6.92
CA GLY A 133 -1.12 -12.04 7.43
C GLY A 133 -0.10 -10.95 7.09
N ASN A 134 0.87 -11.20 6.20
CA ASN A 134 1.75 -10.14 5.72
C ASN A 134 0.99 -9.22 4.78
N VAL A 135 0.90 -7.96 5.13
CA VAL A 135 0.25 -6.91 4.35
C VAL A 135 1.30 -6.05 3.67
N THR A 136 1.15 -5.87 2.37
CA THR A 136 1.95 -4.95 1.56
C THR A 136 1.02 -3.90 0.96
N TRP A 137 1.27 -2.63 1.27
CA TRP A 137 0.57 -1.52 0.65
C TRP A 137 1.57 -0.61 -0.07
N SER A 138 1.16 -0.10 -1.23
CA SER A 138 1.97 0.80 -2.04
C SER A 138 1.15 1.99 -2.51
N ALA A 139 1.78 3.14 -2.60
CA ALA A 139 1.18 4.34 -3.14
C ALA A 139 2.20 5.15 -3.94
N ALA A 140 1.74 5.72 -5.04
CA ALA A 140 2.52 6.69 -5.80
C ALA A 140 2.00 8.10 -5.51
N GLY A 141 2.88 9.08 -5.50
CA GLY A 141 2.43 10.44 -5.25
C GLY A 141 3.47 11.51 -5.57
N ILE A 142 2.95 12.73 -5.63
CA ILE A 142 3.77 13.92 -5.71
C ILE A 142 3.88 14.50 -4.30
N PHE A 143 5.11 14.60 -3.81
CA PHE A 143 5.43 15.06 -2.46
C PHE A 143 6.10 16.43 -2.54
N LYS A 144 5.56 17.40 -1.83
CA LYS A 144 6.18 18.72 -1.66
C LYS A 144 6.71 18.82 -0.24
N SER A 145 8.01 18.92 -0.13
CA SER A 145 8.69 19.02 1.16
C SER A 145 9.38 20.36 1.31
N SER A 146 9.32 20.92 2.51
CA SER A 146 10.15 22.07 2.86
C SER A 146 11.61 21.64 2.92
N CYS A 147 12.46 22.32 2.16
CA CYS A 147 13.87 21.99 2.02
C CYS A 147 14.70 23.28 2.10
N PRO A 148 15.36 23.57 3.22
CA PRO A 148 16.26 24.73 3.31
C PRO A 148 17.37 24.61 2.27
N LEU A 149 17.51 25.61 1.42
CA LEU A 149 18.50 25.67 0.36
C LEU A 149 19.51 26.79 0.65
N ASP A 150 20.80 26.50 0.45
CA ASP A 150 21.86 27.47 0.63
C ASP A 150 22.34 27.99 -0.74
N VAL A 151 21.86 29.15 -1.13
CA VAL A 151 22.12 29.76 -2.44
C VAL A 151 23.37 30.65 -2.48
N ARG A 152 24.19 30.67 -1.42
CA ARG A 152 25.36 31.57 -1.32
C ARG A 152 26.38 31.39 -2.43
N TYR A 153 26.46 30.20 -3.02
CA TYR A 153 27.44 29.86 -4.05
C TYR A 153 26.81 29.59 -5.42
N TYR A 154 25.55 30.00 -5.61
CA TYR A 154 24.87 29.85 -6.91
C TYR A 154 25.68 30.49 -8.06
N PRO A 155 25.87 29.87 -9.23
CA PRO A 155 25.31 28.57 -9.70
C PRO A 155 26.22 27.36 -9.45
N PHE A 156 27.22 27.46 -8.60
CA PHE A 156 28.22 26.41 -8.34
C PHE A 156 28.00 25.73 -6.98
N ASP A 157 26.78 25.82 -6.45
CA ASP A 157 26.41 25.26 -5.17
C ASP A 157 25.97 23.80 -5.27
N PHE A 158 26.10 23.11 -4.15
CA PHE A 158 25.61 21.74 -3.97
C PHE A 158 24.49 21.74 -2.93
N GLN A 159 23.32 21.23 -3.32
CA GLN A 159 22.15 21.21 -2.45
C GLN A 159 21.84 19.81 -1.93
N VAL A 160 21.48 19.71 -0.64
CA VAL A 160 21.02 18.47 0.00
C VAL A 160 19.58 18.65 0.43
N GLY A 161 18.65 18.01 -0.28
CA GLY A 161 17.25 17.98 0.09
C GLY A 161 16.93 16.75 0.96
N ILE A 162 16.19 16.95 2.05
CA ILE A 162 15.81 15.89 3.00
C ILE A 162 14.29 15.78 3.06
N ASN A 163 13.76 14.57 2.79
CA ASN A 163 12.37 14.20 3.10
C ASN A 163 12.33 13.50 4.46
N ILE A 164 11.63 14.10 5.42
CA ILE A 164 11.50 13.57 6.77
C ILE A 164 10.13 12.90 6.89
N SER A 165 10.12 11.57 7.08
CA SER A 165 8.90 10.82 7.38
C SER A 165 8.81 10.59 8.89
N TYR A 166 7.65 10.86 9.46
CA TYR A 166 7.36 10.65 10.88
C TYR A 166 6.35 9.54 11.06
N PHE A 167 6.59 8.69 12.06
CA PHE A 167 5.70 7.61 12.46
C PHE A 167 4.89 8.08 13.67
N HIS A 168 3.59 8.27 13.49
CA HIS A 168 2.67 8.56 14.60
C HIS A 168 2.06 7.24 15.08
N MET A 169 2.41 6.83 16.31
CA MET A 169 1.79 5.65 16.96
C MET A 169 0.73 6.10 17.94
#